data_6d08c0e7e9800464c9c24c3ef9ab7427
#
_entry.id   6d08c0e7e9800464c9c24c3ef9ab7427
#
_cell.length_a   1.000
_cell.length_b   1.000
_cell.length_c   1.000
_cell.angle_alpha   90.00
_cell.angle_beta   90.00
_cell.angle_gamma   90.00
#
_symmetry.space_group_name_H-M   'P 1'
#
loop_
_entity.id
_entity.type
_entity.pdbx_description
1 polymer ?
#
loop_
_entity_poly.entity_id
_entity_poly.type
_entity_poly.pdbx_seq_one_letter_code
_entity_poly.pdbx_strand_id
1 'polypeptide(L)'
;MSSRFQELLGMILREFGPSVVSVTMFGSQVKRDARPHSDYDMVIIMEALDPNPNIRGENVASAITNILFESGLRISPLVFTREEATDEVESGSPLFASILSDYEILYDPTGFMAELLDLTKQLRPKITYVERGRAWNLGRTV
;
A
#
# COMPACT_ATOMS: atom_id res chain seq x y z
N MET A 1 -5.45 13.65 -10.24
CA MET A 1 -5.09 13.53 -8.81
C MET A 1 -5.48 14.82 -8.10
N SER A 2 -6.14 14.70 -6.94
CA SER A 2 -6.56 15.87 -6.18
C SER A 2 -5.34 16.65 -5.67
N SER A 3 -5.54 17.95 -5.38
CA SER A 3 -4.44 18.75 -4.87
C SER A 3 -3.98 18.25 -3.49
N ARG A 4 -4.90 17.72 -2.70
CA ARG A 4 -4.54 17.15 -1.41
C ARG A 4 -3.65 15.92 -1.57
N PHE A 5 -3.96 15.06 -2.53
CA PHE A 5 -3.14 13.87 -2.78
C PHE A 5 -1.78 14.26 -3.32
N GLN A 6 -1.70 15.30 -4.15
CA GLN A 6 -0.42 15.81 -4.65
C GLN A 6 0.45 16.33 -3.53
N GLU A 7 -0.15 17.11 -2.61
CA GLU A 7 0.55 17.65 -1.47
C GLU A 7 1.05 16.52 -0.57
N LEU A 8 0.19 15.55 -0.30
CA LEU A 8 0.54 14.41 0.53
C LEU A 8 1.65 13.59 -0.12
N LEU A 9 1.58 13.37 -1.43
CA LEU A 9 2.64 12.65 -2.15
C LEU A 9 3.99 13.36 -1.98
N GLY A 10 4.01 14.67 -2.10
CA GLY A 10 5.24 15.45 -1.91
C GLY A 10 5.86 15.21 -0.54
N MET A 11 5.03 15.21 0.50
CA MET A 11 5.51 14.95 1.85
C MET A 11 6.02 13.52 2.02
N ILE A 12 5.34 12.55 1.43
CA ILE A 12 5.75 11.15 1.48
C ILE A 12 7.11 10.97 0.81
N LEU A 13 7.28 11.51 -0.39
CA LEU A 13 8.55 11.38 -1.11
C LEU A 13 9.69 12.04 -0.36
N ARG A 14 9.42 13.15 0.34
CA ARG A 14 10.45 13.80 1.14
C ARG A 14 10.81 12.95 2.36
N GLU A 15 9.82 12.43 3.07
CA GLU A 15 10.05 11.69 4.31
C GLU A 15 10.66 10.31 4.08
N PHE A 16 10.22 9.62 3.04
CA PHE A 16 10.71 8.27 2.75
C PHE A 16 11.94 8.27 1.83
N GLY A 17 12.20 9.38 1.16
CA GLY A 17 13.44 9.58 0.42
C GLY A 17 13.47 9.00 -0.99
N PRO A 18 14.65 9.00 -1.61
CA PRO A 18 14.77 8.67 -3.03
C PRO A 18 14.62 7.20 -3.37
N SER A 19 14.57 6.32 -2.37
CA SER A 19 14.39 4.89 -2.62
C SER A 19 12.94 4.51 -2.90
N VAL A 20 12.00 5.47 -2.85
CA VAL A 20 10.59 5.16 -3.11
C VAL A 20 10.40 4.73 -4.55
N VAL A 21 9.80 3.57 -4.74
CA VAL A 21 9.49 3.01 -6.06
C VAL A 21 8.07 3.39 -6.46
N SER A 22 7.12 3.28 -5.54
CA SER A 22 5.74 3.64 -5.82
C SER A 22 4.97 4.00 -4.55
N VAL A 23 3.91 4.77 -4.73
CA VAL A 23 2.97 5.13 -3.67
C VAL A 23 1.57 4.95 -4.23
N THR A 24 0.76 4.14 -3.56
CA THR A 24 -0.62 3.88 -3.97
C THR A 24 -1.55 4.11 -2.79
N MET A 25 -2.56 4.94 -3.00
CA MET A 25 -3.58 5.21 -2.00
C MET A 25 -4.71 4.22 -2.17
N PHE A 26 -5.31 3.76 -1.08
CA PHE A 26 -6.48 2.89 -1.16
C PHE A 26 -7.40 3.17 0.03
N GLY A 27 -8.50 2.44 0.12
CA GLY A 27 -9.39 2.55 1.26
C GLY A 27 -10.35 3.73 1.18
N SER A 28 -10.85 4.18 2.34
CA SER A 28 -11.95 5.12 2.42
C SER A 28 -11.67 6.48 1.79
N GLN A 29 -10.43 6.94 1.80
CA GLN A 29 -10.09 8.24 1.21
C GLN A 29 -10.25 8.22 -0.31
N VAL A 30 -10.05 7.06 -0.94
CA VAL A 30 -10.24 6.90 -2.38
C VAL A 30 -11.72 6.74 -2.69
N LYS A 31 -12.46 6.02 -1.85
CA LYS A 31 -13.89 5.83 -2.03
C LYS A 31 -14.69 7.10 -1.83
N ARG A 32 -14.13 8.09 -1.20
CA ARG A 32 -14.80 9.35 -0.88
C ARG A 32 -15.94 9.19 0.14
N ASP A 33 -15.90 8.12 0.91
CA ASP A 33 -16.84 7.94 2.02
C ASP A 33 -16.09 8.09 3.35
N ALA A 34 -14.92 8.70 3.32
CA ALA A 34 -14.10 8.90 4.49
C ALA A 34 -14.76 9.87 5.47
N ARG A 35 -14.63 9.55 6.74
CA ARG A 35 -15.03 10.45 7.82
C ARG A 35 -13.93 11.48 8.06
N PRO A 36 -14.24 12.59 8.73
CA PRO A 36 -13.27 13.68 8.91
C PRO A 36 -11.91 13.26 9.46
N HIS A 37 -11.85 12.20 10.25
CA HIS A 37 -10.60 11.78 10.87
C HIS A 37 -10.08 10.44 10.35
N SER A 38 -10.55 10.01 9.18
CA SER A 38 -10.07 8.77 8.58
C SER A 38 -8.61 8.89 8.17
N ASP A 39 -7.84 7.82 8.41
CA ASP A 39 -6.46 7.78 7.99
C ASP A 39 -6.36 7.62 6.47
N TYR A 40 -5.22 8.03 5.93
CA TYR A 40 -4.92 7.82 4.52
C TYR A 40 -4.16 6.50 4.40
N ASP A 41 -4.87 5.45 3.99
CA ASP A 41 -4.27 4.13 3.80
C ASP A 41 -3.46 4.09 2.52
N MET A 42 -2.25 3.56 2.57
CA MET A 42 -1.41 3.53 1.37
C MET A 42 -0.42 2.38 1.41
N VAL A 43 0.00 1.97 0.24
CA VAL A 43 1.10 1.03 0.07
C VAL A 43 2.27 1.80 -0.52
N ILE A 44 3.42 1.70 0.13
CA ILE A 44 4.65 2.33 -0.34
C ILE A 44 5.63 1.21 -0.65
N ILE A 45 6.10 1.18 -1.89
CA ILE A 45 7.12 0.22 -2.32
C ILE A 45 8.46 0.93 -2.32
N MET A 46 9.47 0.28 -1.74
CA MET A 46 10.82 0.85 -1.61
C MET A 46 11.84 -0.04 -2.31
N GLU A 47 12.92 0.55 -2.80
CA GLU A 47 14.00 -0.24 -3.39
C GLU A 47 14.68 -1.09 -2.32
N ALA A 48 14.84 -0.54 -1.15
CA ALA A 48 15.49 -1.24 -0.04
C ALA A 48 14.94 -0.72 1.27
N LEU A 49 14.90 -1.59 2.26
CA LEU A 49 14.52 -1.24 3.62
C LEU A 49 15.59 -1.80 4.56
N ASP A 50 15.70 -1.19 5.73
CA ASP A 50 16.63 -1.69 6.72
C ASP A 50 16.20 -3.12 7.09
N PRO A 51 17.13 -4.08 7.16
CA PRO A 51 16.78 -5.46 7.53
C PRO A 51 16.33 -5.59 8.97
N ASN A 52 16.65 -4.63 9.82
CA ASN A 52 16.24 -4.66 11.22
C ASN A 52 14.80 -4.14 11.35
N PRO A 53 13.83 -4.98 11.77
CA PRO A 53 12.43 -4.57 11.85
C PRO A 53 12.21 -3.38 12.79
N ASN A 54 13.00 -3.25 13.84
CA ASN A 54 12.85 -2.15 14.77
C ASN A 54 13.24 -0.83 14.14
N ILE A 55 14.29 -0.83 13.31
CA ILE A 55 14.72 0.37 12.60
C ILE A 55 13.71 0.75 11.53
N ARG A 56 13.19 -0.24 10.80
CA ARG A 56 12.10 0.02 9.85
C ARG A 56 10.93 0.68 10.54
N GLY A 57 10.51 0.14 11.67
CA GLY A 57 9.37 0.66 12.41
C GLY A 57 9.60 2.08 12.89
N GLU A 58 10.79 2.38 13.38
CA GLU A 58 11.13 3.73 13.81
C GLU A 58 11.12 4.72 12.65
N ASN A 59 11.65 4.32 11.49
CA ASN A 59 11.68 5.19 10.31
C ASN A 59 10.27 5.51 9.83
N VAL A 60 9.39 4.50 9.80
CA VAL A 60 8.01 4.70 9.39
C VAL A 60 7.28 5.58 10.40
N ALA A 61 7.47 5.32 11.69
CA ALA A 61 6.83 6.11 12.75
C ALA A 61 7.25 7.57 12.68
N SER A 62 8.53 7.84 12.40
CA SER A 62 9.02 9.21 12.24
C SER A 62 8.34 9.91 11.07
N ALA A 63 8.21 9.21 9.95
CA ALA A 63 7.55 9.79 8.77
C ALA A 63 6.09 10.12 9.06
N ILE A 64 5.38 9.20 9.72
CA ILE A 64 3.98 9.41 10.11
C ILE A 64 3.85 10.64 10.99
N THR A 65 4.71 10.73 12.00
CA THR A 65 4.69 11.84 12.96
C THR A 65 5.00 13.18 12.27
N ASN A 66 6.02 13.20 11.43
CA ASN A 66 6.42 14.44 10.76
C ASN A 66 5.32 14.96 9.83
N ILE A 67 4.68 14.06 9.09
CA ILE A 67 3.59 14.44 8.19
C ILE A 67 2.40 14.95 8.99
N LEU A 68 2.08 14.29 10.11
CA LEU A 68 0.99 14.70 10.97
C LEU A 68 1.22 16.11 11.52
N PHE A 69 2.42 16.39 12.04
CA PHE A 69 2.73 17.71 12.58
C PHE A 69 2.75 18.79 11.52
N GLU A 70 3.20 18.45 10.32
CA GLU A 70 3.29 19.44 9.26
C GLU A 70 1.92 19.77 8.66
N SER A 71 1.07 18.76 8.46
CA SER A 71 -0.15 18.93 7.67
C SER A 71 -1.44 18.63 8.41
N GLY A 72 -1.36 18.02 9.56
CA GLY A 72 -2.54 17.53 10.25
C GLY A 72 -3.11 16.24 9.63
N LEU A 73 -2.46 15.69 8.62
CA LEU A 73 -2.93 14.48 7.95
C LEU A 73 -2.29 13.24 8.55
N ARG A 74 -3.11 12.24 8.83
CA ARG A 74 -2.63 10.99 9.42
C ARG A 74 -2.55 9.94 8.32
N ILE A 75 -1.36 9.43 8.08
CA ILE A 75 -1.17 8.36 7.10
C ILE A 75 -1.06 7.01 7.81
N SER A 76 -1.47 5.97 7.11
CA SER A 76 -1.37 4.59 7.58
C SER A 76 -0.69 3.78 6.48
N PRO A 77 0.65 3.83 6.40
CA PRO A 77 1.38 3.20 5.29
C PRO A 77 1.73 1.76 5.59
N LEU A 78 1.59 0.93 4.56
CA LEU A 78 2.16 -0.41 4.53
C LEU A 78 3.36 -0.32 3.62
N VAL A 79 4.54 -0.64 4.12
CA VAL A 79 5.79 -0.42 3.41
C VAL A 79 6.44 -1.75 3.10
N PHE A 80 6.74 -1.98 1.83
CA PHE A 80 7.33 -3.23 1.33
C PHE A 80 8.49 -2.94 0.40
N THR A 81 9.46 -3.85 0.34
CA THR A 81 10.38 -3.87 -0.78
C THR A 81 9.66 -4.48 -1.99
N ARG A 82 10.25 -4.38 -3.18
CA ARG A 82 9.70 -5.01 -4.38
C ARG A 82 9.49 -6.49 -4.16
N GLU A 83 10.48 -7.17 -3.57
CA GLU A 83 10.41 -8.60 -3.35
C GLU A 83 9.33 -8.96 -2.35
N GLU A 84 9.24 -8.22 -1.26
CA GLU A 84 8.21 -8.47 -0.25
C GLU A 84 6.80 -8.28 -0.83
N ALA A 85 6.60 -7.25 -1.63
CA ALA A 85 5.30 -7.00 -2.24
C ALA A 85 4.94 -8.10 -3.24
N THR A 86 5.90 -8.54 -4.03
CA THR A 86 5.69 -9.63 -4.99
C THR A 86 5.32 -10.92 -4.26
N ASP A 87 6.02 -11.21 -3.16
CA ASP A 87 5.74 -12.39 -2.36
C ASP A 87 4.32 -12.35 -1.77
N GLU A 88 3.89 -11.17 -1.32
CA GLU A 88 2.54 -11.00 -0.80
C GLU A 88 1.49 -11.34 -1.87
N VAL A 89 1.68 -10.85 -3.07
CA VAL A 89 0.75 -11.12 -4.16
C VAL A 89 0.78 -12.59 -4.55
N GLU A 90 1.97 -13.16 -4.70
CA GLU A 90 2.11 -14.55 -5.14
C GLU A 90 1.61 -15.54 -4.10
N SER A 91 1.68 -15.19 -2.84
CA SER A 91 1.16 -16.07 -1.78
C SER A 91 -0.35 -15.97 -1.62
N GLY A 92 -1.00 -15.08 -2.36
CA GLY A 92 -2.45 -14.93 -2.29
C GLY A 92 -2.93 -14.09 -1.11
N SER A 93 -2.10 -13.19 -0.63
CA SER A 93 -2.47 -12.30 0.47
C SER A 93 -3.72 -11.50 0.12
N PRO A 94 -4.71 -11.42 1.01
CA PRO A 94 -5.93 -10.66 0.74
C PRO A 94 -5.72 -9.16 0.61
N LEU A 95 -4.60 -8.63 1.11
CA LEU A 95 -4.34 -7.22 1.09
C LEU A 95 -4.41 -6.63 -0.32
N PHE A 96 -3.62 -7.19 -1.25
CA PHE A 96 -3.59 -6.64 -2.60
C PHE A 96 -4.91 -6.87 -3.34
N ALA A 97 -5.60 -7.95 -3.06
CA ALA A 97 -6.93 -8.18 -3.62
C ALA A 97 -7.91 -7.12 -3.14
N SER A 98 -7.81 -6.72 -1.86
CA SER A 98 -8.69 -5.68 -1.33
C SER A 98 -8.36 -4.29 -1.90
N ILE A 99 -7.10 -4.04 -2.20
CA ILE A 99 -6.69 -2.77 -2.81
C ILE A 99 -7.38 -2.57 -4.16
N LEU A 100 -7.59 -3.66 -4.92
CA LEU A 100 -8.21 -3.56 -6.24
C LEU A 100 -9.62 -2.98 -6.21
N SER A 101 -10.29 -2.98 -5.06
CA SER A 101 -11.64 -2.43 -4.97
C SER A 101 -11.68 -0.93 -5.19
N ASP A 102 -10.76 -0.21 -4.56
CA ASP A 102 -10.71 1.25 -4.66
C ASP A 102 -9.28 1.68 -4.42
N TYR A 103 -8.61 2.14 -5.46
CA TYR A 103 -7.23 2.58 -5.33
C TYR A 103 -6.93 3.71 -6.31
N GLU A 104 -5.88 4.43 -5.98
CA GLU A 104 -5.32 5.43 -6.91
C GLU A 104 -3.80 5.36 -6.78
N ILE A 105 -3.11 5.10 -7.89
CA ILE A 105 -1.65 5.10 -7.91
C ILE A 105 -1.21 6.56 -7.99
N LEU A 106 -0.51 7.04 -6.96
CA LEU A 106 -0.04 8.42 -6.92
C LEU A 106 1.33 8.57 -7.57
N TYR A 107 2.14 7.54 -7.54
CA TYR A 107 3.52 7.60 -8.02
C TYR A 107 3.98 6.20 -8.39
N ASP A 108 4.38 6.00 -9.63
CA ASP A 108 4.82 4.68 -10.10
C ASP A 108 5.63 4.83 -11.38
N PRO A 109 6.77 5.52 -11.32
CA PRO A 109 7.52 5.86 -12.54
C PRO A 109 8.03 4.64 -13.32
N THR A 110 8.27 3.51 -12.65
CA THR A 110 8.74 2.30 -13.34
C THR A 110 7.61 1.36 -13.74
N GLY A 111 6.38 1.65 -13.32
CA GLY A 111 5.24 0.76 -13.60
C GLY A 111 5.20 -0.49 -12.73
N PHE A 112 6.04 -0.56 -11.71
CA PHE A 112 6.09 -1.75 -10.85
C PHE A 112 4.75 -2.05 -10.20
N MET A 113 4.12 -1.03 -9.62
CA MET A 113 2.84 -1.22 -8.94
C MET A 113 1.73 -1.59 -9.91
N ALA A 114 1.72 -0.97 -11.09
CA ALA A 114 0.74 -1.30 -12.11
C ALA A 114 0.83 -2.77 -12.51
N GLU A 115 2.06 -3.27 -12.69
CA GLU A 115 2.26 -4.68 -13.02
C GLU A 115 1.85 -5.58 -11.87
N LEU A 116 2.13 -5.18 -10.65
CA LEU A 116 1.79 -5.97 -9.47
C LEU A 116 0.27 -6.09 -9.30
N LEU A 117 -0.46 -5.01 -9.57
CA LEU A 117 -1.91 -5.04 -9.54
C LEU A 117 -2.49 -5.89 -10.66
N ASP A 118 -1.86 -5.89 -11.83
CA ASP A 118 -2.27 -6.78 -12.91
C ASP A 118 -2.07 -8.24 -12.51
N LEU A 119 -0.95 -8.56 -11.90
CA LEU A 119 -0.72 -9.91 -11.38
C LEU A 119 -1.78 -10.28 -10.35
N THR A 120 -2.12 -9.35 -9.48
CA THR A 120 -3.15 -9.56 -8.47
C THR A 120 -4.49 -9.88 -9.13
N LYS A 121 -4.84 -9.18 -10.20
CA LYS A 121 -6.07 -9.45 -10.96
C LYS A 121 -6.07 -10.87 -11.53
N GLN A 122 -4.94 -11.31 -12.04
CA GLN A 122 -4.83 -12.66 -12.60
C GLN A 122 -5.02 -13.74 -11.54
N LEU A 123 -4.59 -13.48 -10.31
CA LEU A 123 -4.71 -14.43 -9.22
C LEU A 123 -6.01 -14.30 -8.45
N ARG A 124 -6.75 -13.22 -8.67
CA ARG A 124 -7.97 -12.93 -7.91
C ARG A 124 -9.03 -14.01 -7.93
N PRO A 125 -9.32 -14.68 -9.04
CA PRO A 125 -10.33 -15.74 -9.03
C PRO A 125 -10.00 -16.84 -8.05
N LYS A 126 -8.72 -17.16 -7.89
CA LYS A 126 -8.27 -18.19 -6.97
C LYS A 126 -8.50 -17.73 -5.54
N ILE A 127 -8.15 -16.51 -5.22
CA ILE A 127 -8.35 -15.94 -3.89
C ILE A 127 -9.84 -15.90 -3.56
N THR A 128 -10.66 -15.44 -4.51
CA THR A 128 -12.10 -15.33 -4.33
C THR A 128 -12.71 -16.71 -4.08
N TYR A 129 -12.23 -17.72 -4.79
CA TYR A 129 -12.72 -19.07 -4.60
C TYR A 129 -12.45 -19.54 -3.17
N VAL A 130 -11.27 -19.29 -2.66
CA VAL A 130 -10.91 -19.68 -1.31
C VAL A 130 -11.82 -19.00 -0.29
N GLU A 131 -12.08 -17.72 -0.45
CA GLU A 131 -12.96 -17.02 0.45
C GLU A 131 -14.37 -17.57 0.42
N ARG A 132 -14.89 -17.88 -0.75
CA ARG A 132 -16.22 -18.40 -0.89
C ARG A 132 -16.31 -19.80 -0.31
N GLY A 133 -15.26 -20.55 -0.43
CA GLY A 133 -15.19 -21.88 0.13
C GLY A 133 -15.19 -21.84 1.61
N ARG A 134 -15.08 -20.76 2.17
CA ARG A 134 -15.11 -20.58 3.53
C ARG A 134 -14.25 -21.36 4.22
N ALA A 135 -13.65 -21.95 3.76
CA ALA A 135 -12.84 -22.74 4.45
C ALA A 135 -11.71 -22.01 5.00
N TRP A 136 -11.49 -20.85 4.57
CA TRP A 136 -10.32 -20.15 5.00
C TRP A 136 -9.16 -21.08 4.95
N ASN A 137 -9.24 -22.04 4.08
CA ASN A 137 -8.24 -23.05 3.94
C ASN A 137 -7.31 -22.62 2.88
N LEU A 138 -6.85 -21.42 2.99
CA LEU A 138 -6.17 -20.77 1.91
C LEU A 138 -5.08 -21.56 1.27
N GLY A 139 -4.33 -22.22 2.00
CA GLY A 139 -3.18 -22.94 1.44
C GLY A 139 -3.54 -24.17 0.67
N ARG A 140 -4.78 -24.62 0.74
CA ARG A 140 -5.02 -25.86 0.12
C ARG A 140 -6.07 -25.91 -0.86
N THR A 141 -6.84 -24.91 -0.95
CA THR A 141 -7.89 -24.99 -1.91
C THR A 141 -7.51 -24.68 -3.28
N VAL A 142 -6.34 -24.48 -3.51
CA VAL A 142 -5.99 -24.07 -4.83
C VAL A 142 -5.60 -25.16 -5.71
#